data_4b2daf84eb8550fdf902bd811f098cb9
#
_entry.id   4b2daf84eb8550fdf902bd811f098cb9
#
_cell.length_a   1.000
_cell.length_b   1.000
_cell.length_c   1.000
_cell.angle_alpha   90.00
_cell.angle_beta   90.00
_cell.angle_gamma   90.00
#
_symmetry.space_group_name_H-M   'P 1'
#
loop_
_entity.id
_entity.type
_entity.pdbx_description
1 polymer ?
#
loop_
_entity_poly.entity_id
_entity_poly.type
_entity_poly.pdbx_seq_one_letter_code
_entity_poly.pdbx_strand_id
1 'polypeptide(L)'
;DDKITLDPTVQTIQDSTDHEVVFAQSEVPVITGDILNSLRTTGKTLCVVGDGYTMQIAGSGVKSTTSELDTMLILTESDQGIEFELDKGKALPCSVRIDLDVSTYTRLYLYNAVSNKWQYLNSYTDGIITADTAGRYLLTNQNLKFANINWTFFIAGGVVVVLIGIAYVVLKKRYWFW
;
A
#
# COMPACT_ATOMS: atom_id res chain seq x y z
N ASP A 1 -23.03 1.16 39.92
CA ASP A 1 -22.77 2.30 39.02
C ASP A 1 -21.51 1.99 38.19
N ASP A 2 -21.70 1.29 37.09
CA ASP A 2 -20.64 1.15 36.08
C ASP A 2 -20.43 2.52 35.43
N LYS A 3 -19.45 3.26 35.94
CA LYS A 3 -18.92 4.42 35.25
C LYS A 3 -18.35 3.88 33.94
N ILE A 4 -19.04 4.14 32.84
CA ILE A 4 -18.48 3.98 31.50
C ILE A 4 -17.30 4.95 31.43
N THR A 5 -16.10 4.44 31.62
CA THR A 5 -14.87 5.22 31.50
C THR A 5 -14.63 5.32 30.00
N LEU A 6 -14.91 6.48 29.42
CA LEU A 6 -14.55 6.76 28.01
C LEU A 6 -13.05 6.58 27.84
N ASP A 7 -12.66 6.00 26.68
CA ASP A 7 -11.27 5.93 26.28
C ASP A 7 -10.67 7.35 26.32
N PRO A 8 -9.51 7.56 26.98
CA PRO A 8 -8.87 8.87 27.07
C PRO A 8 -8.63 9.52 25.69
N THR A 9 -8.36 8.72 24.69
CA THR A 9 -8.18 9.18 23.29
C THR A 9 -9.48 9.75 22.74
N VAL A 10 -10.60 9.06 22.95
CA VAL A 10 -11.93 9.52 22.53
C VAL A 10 -12.28 10.85 23.22
N GLN A 11 -12.02 10.95 24.51
CA GLN A 11 -12.26 12.18 25.26
C GLN A 11 -11.41 13.32 24.73
N THR A 12 -10.11 13.11 24.48
CA THR A 12 -9.23 14.13 23.92
C THR A 12 -9.70 14.59 22.54
N ILE A 13 -10.16 13.67 21.68
CA ILE A 13 -10.71 14.01 20.35
C ILE A 13 -11.96 14.89 20.49
N GLN A 14 -12.85 14.58 21.43
CA GLN A 14 -14.08 15.32 21.64
C GLN A 14 -13.82 16.73 22.21
N ASP A 15 -12.95 16.82 23.20
CA ASP A 15 -12.68 18.04 23.95
C ASP A 15 -11.73 19.01 23.24
N SER A 16 -10.89 18.53 22.28
CA SER A 16 -9.98 19.39 21.54
C SER A 16 -10.75 20.47 20.76
N THR A 17 -10.21 21.68 20.74
CA THR A 17 -10.69 22.76 19.86
C THR A 17 -10.09 22.69 18.47
N ASP A 18 -9.00 21.95 18.29
CA ASP A 18 -8.28 21.83 17.03
C ASP A 18 -8.96 20.83 16.12
N HIS A 19 -8.85 21.07 14.82
CA HIS A 19 -9.37 20.17 13.81
C HIS A 19 -8.51 18.91 13.64
N GLU A 20 -7.27 18.99 14.05
CA GLU A 20 -6.30 17.91 14.01
C GLU A 20 -5.81 17.57 15.41
N VAL A 21 -5.86 16.30 15.78
CA VAL A 21 -5.42 15.80 17.08
C VAL A 21 -4.26 14.83 16.87
N VAL A 22 -3.13 15.09 17.52
CA VAL A 22 -1.89 14.37 17.32
C VAL A 22 -1.56 13.51 18.52
N PHE A 23 -1.26 12.24 18.28
CA PHE A 23 -0.78 11.29 19.29
C PHE A 23 0.47 10.57 18.82
N ALA A 24 1.28 10.10 19.76
CA ALA A 24 2.32 9.13 19.45
C ALA A 24 1.68 7.75 19.18
N GLN A 25 2.31 6.94 18.32
CA GLN A 25 1.84 5.59 18.02
C GLN A 25 1.73 4.71 19.26
N SER A 26 2.63 4.90 20.25
CA SER A 26 2.59 4.19 21.53
C SER A 26 1.38 4.53 22.40
N GLU A 27 0.76 5.70 22.21
CA GLU A 27 -0.45 6.13 22.94
C GLU A 27 -1.70 5.58 22.27
N VAL A 28 -1.69 5.42 20.95
CA VAL A 28 -2.82 4.89 20.15
C VAL A 28 -2.33 3.75 19.27
N PRO A 29 -1.98 2.60 19.84
CA PRO A 29 -1.48 1.46 19.06
C PRO A 29 -2.55 0.85 18.16
N VAL A 30 -3.82 1.00 18.55
CA VAL A 30 -4.98 0.53 17.78
C VAL A 30 -6.04 1.61 17.77
N ILE A 31 -6.57 1.91 16.59
CA ILE A 31 -7.72 2.80 16.43
C ILE A 31 -8.97 1.95 16.52
N THR A 32 -9.69 2.10 17.62
CA THR A 32 -10.92 1.35 17.92
C THR A 32 -12.14 1.92 17.21
N GLY A 33 -13.23 1.16 17.19
CA GLY A 33 -14.50 1.63 16.63
C GLY A 33 -15.03 2.89 17.29
N ASP A 34 -14.78 3.06 18.59
CA ASP A 34 -15.18 4.26 19.35
C ASP A 34 -14.39 5.49 18.91
N ILE A 35 -13.07 5.34 18.69
CA ILE A 35 -12.22 6.40 18.14
C ILE A 35 -12.71 6.79 16.74
N LEU A 36 -12.95 5.80 15.86
CA LEU A 36 -13.47 6.03 14.51
C LEU A 36 -14.82 6.74 14.52
N ASN A 37 -15.72 6.34 15.42
CA ASN A 37 -17.02 6.99 15.59
C ASN A 37 -16.89 8.43 16.08
N SER A 38 -15.98 8.68 17.01
CA SER A 38 -15.69 10.04 17.50
C SER A 38 -15.15 10.94 16.38
N LEU A 39 -14.20 10.45 15.59
CA LEU A 39 -13.67 11.18 14.43
C LEU A 39 -14.77 11.50 13.41
N ARG A 40 -15.61 10.52 13.08
CA ARG A 40 -16.71 10.70 12.13
C ARG A 40 -17.72 11.73 12.62
N THR A 41 -18.04 11.72 13.91
CA THR A 41 -19.04 12.61 14.51
C THR A 41 -18.52 14.04 14.65
N THR A 42 -17.25 14.20 15.02
CA THR A 42 -16.62 15.53 15.19
C THR A 42 -16.08 16.12 13.90
N GLY A 43 -15.89 15.30 12.86
CA GLY A 43 -15.27 15.70 11.59
C GLY A 43 -13.78 16.00 11.70
N LYS A 44 -13.13 15.63 12.80
CA LYS A 44 -11.72 15.88 13.06
C LYS A 44 -10.81 14.88 12.36
N THR A 45 -9.53 15.21 12.32
CA THR A 45 -8.46 14.36 11.81
C THR A 45 -7.59 13.88 12.97
N LEU A 46 -7.37 12.57 13.02
CA LEU A 46 -6.41 11.95 13.92
C LEU A 46 -5.07 11.79 13.20
N CYS A 47 -4.00 12.27 13.84
CA CYS A 47 -2.63 12.06 13.39
C CYS A 47 -1.91 11.17 14.41
N VAL A 48 -1.38 10.06 13.95
CA VAL A 48 -0.57 9.12 14.73
C VAL A 48 0.85 9.16 14.21
N VAL A 49 1.79 9.57 15.05
CA VAL A 49 3.21 9.70 14.73
C VAL A 49 3.93 8.43 15.17
N GLY A 50 4.46 7.68 14.20
CA GLY A 50 5.28 6.50 14.39
C GLY A 50 6.75 6.74 14.08
N ASP A 51 7.52 5.67 14.01
CA ASP A 51 8.94 5.71 13.66
C ASP A 51 9.10 5.74 12.13
N GLY A 52 9.48 6.91 11.61
CA GLY A 52 9.65 7.16 10.18
C GLY A 52 8.34 7.33 9.38
N TYR A 53 7.20 7.51 10.05
CA TYR A 53 5.93 7.76 9.37
C TYR A 53 4.97 8.59 10.24
N THR A 54 4.03 9.24 9.57
CA THR A 54 2.83 9.83 10.20
C THR A 54 1.59 9.28 9.51
N MET A 55 0.68 8.70 10.28
CA MET A 55 -0.59 8.19 9.79
C MET A 55 -1.71 9.18 10.12
N GLN A 56 -2.49 9.58 9.11
CA GLN A 56 -3.59 10.52 9.26
C GLN A 56 -4.92 9.87 8.86
N ILE A 57 -5.93 10.05 9.70
CA ILE A 57 -7.28 9.55 9.47
C ILE A 57 -8.26 10.71 9.64
N ALA A 58 -8.86 11.14 8.55
CA ALA A 58 -9.92 12.13 8.58
C ALA A 58 -11.27 11.49 8.93
N GLY A 59 -12.05 12.12 9.78
CA GLY A 59 -13.38 11.64 10.16
C GLY A 59 -14.30 11.45 8.96
N SER A 60 -14.16 12.28 7.91
CA SER A 60 -14.89 12.14 6.64
C SER A 60 -14.52 10.89 5.84
N GLY A 61 -13.35 10.30 6.09
CA GLY A 61 -12.87 9.07 5.44
C GLY A 61 -13.28 7.78 6.16
N VAL A 62 -13.97 7.86 7.28
CA VAL A 62 -14.42 6.69 8.06
C VAL A 62 -15.59 6.00 7.37
N LYS A 63 -15.37 4.76 6.94
CA LYS A 63 -16.33 3.91 6.23
C LYS A 63 -17.10 3.00 7.19
N SER A 64 -16.43 2.50 8.24
CA SER A 64 -16.98 1.58 9.23
C SER A 64 -16.45 1.93 10.63
N THR A 65 -17.25 1.69 11.65
CA THR A 65 -16.86 1.83 13.05
C THR A 65 -16.90 0.49 13.80
N THR A 66 -17.06 -0.61 13.07
CA THR A 66 -17.14 -1.97 13.65
C THR A 66 -15.81 -2.73 13.56
N SER A 67 -14.84 -2.19 12.86
CA SER A 67 -13.50 -2.78 12.70
C SER A 67 -12.47 -1.87 13.37
N GLU A 68 -11.35 -2.47 13.76
CA GLU A 68 -10.21 -1.77 14.34
C GLU A 68 -9.11 -1.63 13.30
N LEU A 69 -8.24 -0.64 13.46
CA LEU A 69 -7.07 -0.40 12.62
C LEU A 69 -5.80 -0.40 13.48
N ASP A 70 -4.86 -1.27 13.15
CA ASP A 70 -3.52 -1.25 13.74
C ASP A 70 -2.74 -0.05 13.20
N THR A 71 -2.18 0.76 14.08
CA THR A 71 -1.40 1.95 13.70
C THR A 71 0.07 1.66 13.51
N MET A 72 0.54 0.44 13.84
CA MET A 72 1.93 0.07 13.72
C MET A 72 2.29 -0.24 12.26
N LEU A 73 3.22 0.51 11.70
CA LEU A 73 3.86 0.20 10.42
C LEU A 73 5.31 -0.19 10.66
N ILE A 74 5.70 -1.34 10.12
CA ILE A 74 7.10 -1.77 10.09
C ILE A 74 7.62 -1.44 8.71
N LEU A 75 8.52 -0.45 8.63
CA LEU A 75 9.16 -0.04 7.40
C LEU A 75 10.40 -0.91 7.19
N THR A 76 10.46 -1.62 6.07
CA THR A 76 11.60 -2.46 5.70
C THR A 76 12.26 -1.88 4.46
N GLU A 77 13.48 -1.38 4.63
CA GLU A 77 14.31 -0.91 3.52
C GLU A 77 15.02 -2.07 2.83
N SER A 78 15.05 -2.04 1.51
CA SER A 78 15.75 -3.00 0.65
C SER A 78 16.31 -2.31 -0.58
N ASP A 79 17.12 -3.03 -1.37
CA ASP A 79 17.61 -2.55 -2.66
C ASP A 79 16.49 -2.22 -3.66
N GLN A 80 15.29 -2.72 -3.42
CA GLN A 80 14.10 -2.47 -4.24
C GLN A 80 13.36 -1.20 -3.82
N GLY A 81 13.48 -0.77 -2.56
CA GLY A 81 12.76 0.36 -1.99
C GLY A 81 12.32 0.12 -0.56
N ILE A 82 11.27 0.82 -0.14
CA ILE A 82 10.67 0.68 1.20
C ILE A 82 9.40 -0.16 1.07
N GLU A 83 9.35 -1.26 1.81
CA GLU A 83 8.20 -2.13 1.95
C GLU A 83 7.56 -1.95 3.33
N PHE A 84 6.23 -1.93 3.38
CA PHE A 84 5.47 -1.93 4.62
C PHE A 84 4.15 -2.67 4.45
N GLU A 85 3.58 -3.14 5.55
CA GLU A 85 2.29 -3.79 5.59
C GLU A 85 1.30 -2.97 6.42
N LEU A 86 0.12 -2.68 5.83
CA LEU A 86 -0.97 -1.98 6.49
C LEU A 86 -2.06 -2.98 6.85
N ASP A 87 -2.35 -3.09 8.15
CA ASP A 87 -3.45 -3.86 8.75
C ASP A 87 -3.53 -5.35 8.34
N LYS A 88 -2.41 -5.93 7.99
CA LYS A 88 -2.25 -7.37 7.69
C LYS A 88 -3.35 -7.97 6.80
N GLY A 89 -3.80 -7.22 5.80
CA GLY A 89 -4.76 -7.68 4.80
C GLY A 89 -6.23 -7.69 5.22
N LYS A 90 -6.59 -7.11 6.37
CA LYS A 90 -7.99 -6.88 6.75
C LYS A 90 -8.59 -5.73 5.95
N ALA A 91 -9.92 -5.69 5.85
CA ALA A 91 -10.60 -4.56 5.23
C ALA A 91 -10.42 -3.29 6.08
N LEU A 92 -9.91 -2.21 5.47
CA LEU A 92 -9.71 -0.95 6.17
C LEU A 92 -11.05 -0.29 6.53
N PRO A 93 -11.23 0.13 7.81
CA PRO A 93 -12.43 0.82 8.26
C PRO A 93 -12.50 2.28 7.78
N CYS A 94 -11.41 2.81 7.27
CA CYS A 94 -11.27 4.18 6.81
C CYS A 94 -10.22 4.31 5.73
N SER A 95 -10.21 5.43 5.03
CA SER A 95 -9.06 5.84 4.20
C SER A 95 -7.94 6.32 5.11
N VAL A 96 -6.73 5.84 4.87
CA VAL A 96 -5.54 6.16 5.66
C VAL A 96 -4.56 6.93 4.80
N ARG A 97 -4.18 8.13 5.23
CA ARG A 97 -3.08 8.89 4.64
C ARG A 97 -1.82 8.61 5.44
N ILE A 98 -0.78 8.18 4.76
CA ILE A 98 0.52 7.87 5.36
C ILE A 98 1.54 8.81 4.74
N ASP A 99 2.22 9.57 5.58
CA ASP A 99 3.37 10.38 5.22
C ASP A 99 4.62 9.64 5.69
N LEU A 100 5.38 9.16 4.72
CA LEU A 100 6.71 8.60 4.96
C LEU A 100 7.69 9.74 4.71
N ASP A 101 8.56 10.04 5.65
CA ASP A 101 9.56 11.11 5.51
C ASP A 101 10.63 10.75 4.46
N VAL A 102 10.17 10.37 3.26
CA VAL A 102 11.02 9.96 2.12
C VAL A 102 10.46 10.51 0.81
N SER A 103 11.16 11.46 0.23
CA SER A 103 10.81 12.06 -1.08
C SER A 103 11.51 11.41 -2.28
N THR A 104 12.30 10.36 -2.07
CA THR A 104 13.17 9.77 -3.09
C THR A 104 12.49 8.78 -4.01
N TYR A 105 11.37 8.21 -3.62
CA TYR A 105 10.67 7.19 -4.38
C TYR A 105 9.52 7.77 -5.21
N THR A 106 9.34 7.22 -6.42
CA THR A 106 8.40 7.77 -7.41
C THR A 106 7.23 6.85 -7.75
N ARG A 107 7.22 5.61 -7.25
CA ARG A 107 6.22 4.60 -7.60
C ARG A 107 5.75 3.82 -6.40
N LEU A 108 4.43 3.62 -6.31
CA LEU A 108 3.79 2.77 -5.31
C LEU A 108 3.18 1.53 -5.97
N TYR A 109 3.41 0.41 -5.34
CA TYR A 109 2.83 -0.88 -5.69
C TYR A 109 2.11 -1.49 -4.49
N LEU A 110 1.03 -2.20 -4.75
CA LEU A 110 0.32 -3.06 -3.80
C LEU A 110 0.52 -4.51 -4.20
N TYR A 111 0.88 -5.36 -3.25
CA TYR A 111 1.03 -6.79 -3.49
C TYR A 111 -0.33 -7.47 -3.60
N ASN A 112 -0.57 -8.15 -4.71
CA ASN A 112 -1.75 -8.96 -4.91
C ASN A 112 -1.41 -10.43 -4.60
N ALA A 113 -1.90 -10.93 -3.47
CA ALA A 113 -1.63 -12.30 -3.00
C ALA A 113 -2.24 -13.38 -3.92
N VAL A 114 -3.34 -13.07 -4.63
CA VAL A 114 -4.01 -14.03 -5.53
C VAL A 114 -3.17 -14.26 -6.80
N SER A 115 -2.67 -13.19 -7.39
CA SER A 115 -1.82 -13.26 -8.59
C SER A 115 -0.34 -13.43 -8.28
N ASN A 116 0.05 -13.30 -7.01
CA ASN A 116 1.44 -13.30 -6.52
C ASN A 116 2.31 -12.24 -7.22
N LYS A 117 1.75 -11.03 -7.43
CA LYS A 117 2.36 -9.96 -8.21
C LYS A 117 2.15 -8.59 -7.57
N TRP A 118 3.10 -7.70 -7.81
CA TRP A 118 2.97 -6.29 -7.49
C TRP A 118 2.08 -5.60 -8.53
N GLN A 119 1.06 -4.90 -8.04
CA GLN A 119 0.17 -4.05 -8.85
C GLN A 119 0.57 -2.59 -8.68
N TYR A 120 0.82 -1.92 -9.78
CA TYR A 120 1.10 -0.49 -9.78
C TYR A 120 -0.14 0.30 -9.36
N LEU A 121 -0.01 1.15 -8.37
CA LEU A 121 -1.08 2.01 -7.90
C LEU A 121 -0.92 3.43 -8.40
N ASN A 122 0.23 4.06 -8.12
CA ASN A 122 0.39 5.48 -8.40
C ASN A 122 1.85 5.91 -8.49
N SER A 123 2.08 7.16 -8.98
CA SER A 123 3.37 7.84 -8.95
C SER A 123 3.39 8.85 -7.82
N TYR A 124 4.50 8.92 -7.12
CA TYR A 124 4.73 9.82 -6.01
C TYR A 124 5.92 10.72 -6.23
N THR A 125 5.85 11.92 -5.66
CA THR A 125 6.95 12.86 -5.63
C THR A 125 7.25 13.38 -4.21
N ASP A 126 6.34 13.11 -3.25
CA ASP A 126 6.34 13.73 -1.92
C ASP A 126 6.27 12.74 -0.74
N GLY A 127 6.30 11.44 -1.00
CA GLY A 127 6.23 10.40 0.05
C GLY A 127 4.87 10.21 0.71
N ILE A 128 3.85 10.97 0.28
CA ILE A 128 2.50 10.89 0.85
C ILE A 128 1.67 9.84 0.11
N ILE A 129 1.13 8.88 0.85
CA ILE A 129 0.35 7.76 0.35
C ILE A 129 -1.07 7.86 0.88
N THR A 130 -2.07 7.64 0.03
CA THR A 130 -3.44 7.42 0.47
C THR A 130 -3.79 5.96 0.22
N ALA A 131 -4.04 5.22 1.29
CA ALA A 131 -4.39 3.81 1.26
C ALA A 131 -5.86 3.61 1.60
N ASP A 132 -6.59 2.95 0.70
CA ASP A 132 -7.98 2.53 0.88
C ASP A 132 -8.12 1.02 1.05
N THR A 133 -7.04 0.29 0.90
CA THR A 133 -6.98 -1.17 0.94
C THR A 133 -5.85 -1.61 1.87
N ALA A 134 -6.13 -2.59 2.69
CA ALA A 134 -5.11 -3.25 3.52
C ALA A 134 -4.18 -4.13 2.66
N GLY A 135 -2.95 -4.32 3.09
CA GLY A 135 -1.99 -5.21 2.44
C GLY A 135 -0.56 -4.72 2.49
N ARG A 136 0.28 -5.39 1.70
CA ARG A 136 1.70 -5.05 1.58
C ARG A 136 1.90 -4.04 0.46
N TYR A 137 2.61 -2.98 0.78
CA TYR A 137 2.96 -1.89 -0.12
C TYR A 137 4.46 -1.85 -0.37
N LEU A 138 4.85 -1.46 -1.57
CA LEU A 138 6.24 -1.20 -1.94
C LEU A 138 6.35 0.17 -2.59
N LEU A 139 7.16 1.01 -2.00
CA LEU A 139 7.55 2.31 -2.53
C LEU A 139 8.94 2.19 -3.17
N THR A 140 9.05 2.45 -4.48
CA THR A 140 10.26 2.18 -5.25
C THR A 140 10.44 3.14 -6.43
N ASN A 141 11.66 3.22 -6.95
CA ASN A 141 11.95 3.89 -8.23
C ASN A 141 11.94 2.90 -9.41
N GLN A 142 11.90 1.60 -9.12
CA GLN A 142 11.95 0.57 -10.15
C GLN A 142 10.62 0.40 -10.88
N ASN A 143 10.68 0.10 -12.16
CA ASN A 143 9.51 -0.24 -12.94
C ASN A 143 9.28 -1.77 -12.92
N LEU A 144 8.46 -2.23 -11.99
CA LEU A 144 8.17 -3.66 -11.80
C LEU A 144 7.25 -4.26 -12.89
N LYS A 145 6.75 -3.46 -13.83
CA LYS A 145 5.94 -3.98 -14.96
C LYS A 145 6.67 -5.07 -15.74
N PHE A 146 8.01 -4.98 -15.82
CA PHE A 146 8.85 -5.93 -16.54
C PHE A 146 9.39 -7.08 -15.66
N ALA A 147 9.42 -6.92 -14.34
CA ALA A 147 9.88 -7.97 -13.43
C ALA A 147 8.96 -9.21 -13.41
N ASN A 148 7.70 -9.03 -13.81
CA ASN A 148 6.70 -10.10 -13.89
C ASN A 148 6.50 -10.68 -15.31
N ILE A 149 7.28 -10.23 -16.28
CA ILE A 149 7.28 -10.84 -17.61
C ILE A 149 7.99 -12.20 -17.47
N ASN A 150 7.23 -13.27 -17.69
CA ASN A 150 7.81 -14.60 -17.73
C ASN A 150 8.67 -14.72 -19.00
N TRP A 151 9.94 -14.33 -18.90
CA TRP A 151 10.92 -14.36 -19.98
C TRP A 151 11.02 -15.72 -20.65
N THR A 152 10.63 -16.79 -19.97
CA THR A 152 10.59 -18.15 -20.51
C THR A 152 9.71 -18.23 -21.76
N PHE A 153 8.58 -17.52 -21.80
CA PHE A 153 7.72 -17.46 -22.99
C PHE A 153 8.37 -16.72 -24.17
N PHE A 154 9.12 -15.66 -23.89
CA PHE A 154 9.82 -14.92 -24.94
C PHE A 154 11.01 -15.72 -25.49
N ILE A 155 11.73 -16.42 -24.63
CA ILE A 155 12.83 -17.30 -25.03
C ILE A 155 12.29 -18.47 -25.85
N ALA A 156 11.23 -19.14 -25.38
CA ALA A 156 10.60 -20.25 -26.12
C ALA A 156 10.02 -19.78 -27.45
N GLY A 157 9.33 -18.63 -27.49
CA GLY A 157 8.82 -18.03 -28.73
C GLY A 157 9.92 -17.65 -29.69
N GLY A 158 11.02 -17.06 -29.22
CA GLY A 158 12.19 -16.72 -30.02
C GLY A 158 12.86 -17.96 -30.66
N VAL A 159 13.03 -19.04 -29.90
CA VAL A 159 13.57 -20.30 -30.39
C VAL A 159 12.69 -20.89 -31.50
N VAL A 160 11.37 -20.89 -31.36
CA VAL A 160 10.43 -21.39 -32.38
C VAL A 160 10.54 -20.58 -33.67
N VAL A 161 10.61 -19.23 -33.56
CA VAL A 161 10.76 -18.36 -34.75
C VAL A 161 12.09 -18.65 -35.49
N VAL A 162 13.19 -18.85 -34.75
CA VAL A 162 14.49 -19.19 -35.33
C VAL A 162 14.44 -20.55 -36.03
N LEU A 163 13.83 -21.57 -35.41
CA LEU A 163 13.68 -22.90 -36.01
C LEU A 163 12.83 -22.86 -37.28
N ILE A 164 11.75 -22.10 -37.32
CA ILE A 164 10.93 -21.91 -38.53
C ILE A 164 11.75 -21.21 -39.63
N GLY A 165 12.54 -20.19 -39.27
CA GLY A 165 13.42 -19.50 -40.20
C GLY A 165 14.47 -20.42 -40.81
N ILE A 166 15.13 -21.26 -40.01
CA ILE A 166 16.10 -22.25 -40.47
C ILE A 166 15.42 -23.29 -41.38
N ALA A 167 14.27 -23.83 -40.96
CA ALA A 167 13.50 -24.78 -41.76
C ALA A 167 13.11 -24.18 -43.14
N TYR A 168 12.65 -22.92 -43.15
CA TYR A 168 12.33 -22.22 -44.40
C TYR A 168 13.53 -22.07 -45.33
N VAL A 169 14.69 -21.68 -44.80
CA VAL A 169 15.91 -21.51 -45.58
C VAL A 169 16.39 -22.85 -46.13
N VAL A 170 16.34 -23.92 -45.33
CA VAL A 170 16.74 -25.28 -45.77
C VAL A 170 15.79 -25.81 -46.86
N LEU A 171 14.47 -25.64 -46.67
CA LEU A 171 13.49 -26.06 -47.68
C LEU A 171 13.65 -25.26 -48.98
N LYS A 172 13.85 -23.94 -48.89
CA LYS A 172 14.05 -23.08 -50.05
C LYS A 172 15.32 -23.46 -50.81
N LYS A 173 16.42 -23.75 -50.12
CA LYS A 173 17.65 -24.25 -50.76
C LYS A 173 17.46 -25.60 -51.41
N ARG A 174 16.67 -26.51 -50.83
CA ARG A 174 16.49 -27.88 -51.32
C ARG A 174 15.56 -27.96 -52.54
N TYR A 175 14.59 -27.03 -52.64
CA TYR A 175 13.59 -27.06 -53.73
C TYR A 175 13.81 -26.00 -54.82
N TRP A 176 14.81 -25.14 -54.72
CA TRP A 176 15.10 -24.12 -55.73
C TRP A 176 16.33 -24.42 -56.57
N PHE A 177 16.89 -25.61 -56.48
CA PHE A 177 17.92 -26.10 -57.37
C PHE A 177 17.37 -27.16 -58.36
N TRP A 178 16.30 -26.79 -59.03
CA TRP A 178 15.84 -27.43 -60.27
C TRP A 178 15.44 -26.32 -61.24
#